data_545a3fa691263427914a8181f57065b4
#
_entry.id   545a3fa691263427914a8181f57065b4
#
_cell.length_a   1.000
_cell.length_b   1.000
_cell.length_c   1.000
_cell.angle_alpha   90.00
_cell.angle_beta   90.00
_cell.angle_gamma   90.00
#
_symmetry.space_group_name_H-M   'P 1'
#
loop_
_entity.id
_entity.type
_entity.pdbx_description
1 polymer ?
#
loop_
_entity_poly.entity_id
_entity_poly.type
_entity_poly.pdbx_seq_one_letter_code
_entity_poly.pdbx_strand_id
1 'polypeptide(L)'
;RDLKPNNLLIAPDGALKLADFGLARVFGSPNRKWTHQVFARWYRAPELLLGSKTYGPGVDMWAVGCIFAELMLRKPYLPGSSDIDQLGRIYSALGTPTEESWPGHAQLPDYIEFTRQTPPPLRQLFVTAPMEALDLLQDLLAFDPSRRLSAKDAMKHPYFSTAPLATPYPSLPRPSKIFGDEDGAGRDADVDDK
;
A
#
# COMPACT_ATOMS: atom_id res chain seq x y z
N ARG A 1 5.55 8.50 -0.90
CA ARG A 1 5.37 7.89 -2.23
C ARG A 1 6.11 6.56 -2.43
N ASP A 2 6.58 5.95 -1.35
CA ASP A 2 7.23 4.63 -1.35
C ASP A 2 6.72 3.78 -0.18
N LEU A 3 5.42 3.87 0.10
CA LEU A 3 4.79 2.98 1.05
C LEU A 3 4.78 1.56 0.48
N LYS A 4 5.28 0.63 1.29
CA LYS A 4 5.35 -0.81 1.00
C LYS A 4 5.52 -1.57 2.31
N PRO A 5 5.23 -2.87 2.38
CA PRO A 5 5.38 -3.65 3.62
C PRO A 5 6.77 -3.53 4.25
N ASN A 6 7.84 -3.49 3.44
CA ASN A 6 9.22 -3.36 3.93
C ASN A 6 9.50 -2.06 4.71
N ASN A 7 8.71 -1.01 4.46
CA ASN A 7 8.82 0.29 5.13
C ASN A 7 7.85 0.44 6.31
N LEU A 8 7.11 -0.62 6.65
CA LEU A 8 6.20 -0.69 7.78
C LEU A 8 6.85 -1.57 8.86
N LEU A 9 7.45 -0.94 9.85
CA LEU A 9 8.18 -1.63 10.91
C LEU A 9 7.32 -1.74 12.16
N ILE A 10 7.42 -2.86 12.85
CA ILE A 10 6.79 -3.06 14.17
C ILE A 10 7.86 -2.89 15.24
N ALA A 11 7.68 -1.89 16.09
CA ALA A 11 8.59 -1.62 17.20
C ALA A 11 8.42 -2.69 18.30
N PRO A 12 9.40 -2.82 19.24
CA PRO A 12 9.33 -3.81 20.32
C PRO A 12 8.09 -3.69 21.21
N ASP A 13 7.53 -2.49 21.31
CA ASP A 13 6.26 -2.23 22.03
C ASP A 13 5.01 -2.61 21.22
N GLY A 14 5.17 -3.06 19.96
CA GLY A 14 4.09 -3.39 19.04
C GLY A 14 3.61 -2.20 18.18
N ALA A 15 4.18 -1.00 18.34
CA ALA A 15 3.80 0.16 17.55
C ALA A 15 4.22 0.03 16.10
N LEU A 16 3.31 0.34 15.17
CA LEU A 16 3.65 0.47 13.76
C LEU A 16 4.42 1.77 13.52
N LYS A 17 5.58 1.67 12.87
CA LYS A 17 6.45 2.79 12.51
C LYS A 17 6.64 2.82 10.99
N LEU A 18 6.54 4.01 10.42
CA LEU A 18 6.94 4.25 9.02
C LEU A 18 8.45 4.46 8.97
N ALA A 19 9.12 3.81 8.03
CA ALA A 19 10.55 3.92 7.77
C ALA A 19 10.82 4.38 6.33
N ASP A 20 12.09 4.70 6.04
CA ASP A 20 12.58 5.08 4.72
C ASP A 20 11.89 6.30 4.12
N PHE A 21 12.21 7.49 4.65
CA PHE A 21 11.77 8.78 4.12
C PHE A 21 12.67 9.32 2.99
N GLY A 22 13.58 8.52 2.44
CA GLY A 22 14.50 8.91 1.37
C GLY A 22 13.82 9.45 0.11
N LEU A 23 12.61 8.99 -0.16
CA LEU A 23 11.74 9.46 -1.24
C LEU A 23 10.64 10.41 -0.78
N ALA A 24 10.56 10.76 0.49
CA ALA A 24 9.57 11.69 1.01
C ALA A 24 9.77 13.10 0.45
N ARG A 25 8.68 13.85 0.32
CA ARG A 25 8.70 15.25 -0.14
C ARG A 25 7.75 16.11 0.65
N VAL A 26 8.17 17.38 0.82
CA VAL A 26 7.30 18.42 1.34
C VAL A 26 6.25 18.74 0.28
N PHE A 27 4.99 18.74 0.68
CA PHE A 27 3.87 19.10 -0.18
C PHE A 27 4.00 20.54 -0.67
N GLY A 28 3.87 20.75 -1.99
CA GLY A 28 3.95 22.09 -2.60
C GLY A 28 5.33 22.50 -3.13
N SER A 29 6.35 21.66 -3.14
CA SER A 29 7.67 21.99 -3.72
C SER A 29 7.68 21.73 -5.25
N PRO A 30 7.88 22.78 -6.11
CA PRO A 30 7.57 22.67 -7.54
C PRO A 30 8.63 22.04 -8.45
N ASN A 31 9.83 21.68 -8.01
CA ASN A 31 10.87 21.30 -8.96
C ASN A 31 11.78 20.17 -8.50
N ARG A 32 11.53 18.94 -8.99
CA ARG A 32 12.62 17.95 -9.26
C ARG A 32 12.17 16.82 -10.18
N LYS A 33 13.05 16.44 -11.14
CA LYS A 33 12.91 15.28 -12.04
C LYS A 33 12.93 13.97 -11.24
N TRP A 34 12.16 13.02 -11.66
CA TRP A 34 11.86 11.76 -10.97
C TRP A 34 12.82 10.66 -11.42
N THR A 35 13.43 9.93 -10.48
CA THR A 35 14.16 8.69 -10.75
C THR A 35 13.21 7.51 -10.59
N HIS A 36 13.11 6.68 -11.63
CA HIS A 36 12.39 5.40 -11.57
C HIS A 36 13.20 4.42 -10.71
N GLN A 37 12.65 4.03 -9.56
CA GLN A 37 13.22 2.94 -8.75
C GLN A 37 12.42 1.67 -8.92
N VAL A 38 13.12 0.55 -9.13
CA VAL A 38 12.58 -0.72 -9.65
C VAL A 38 11.76 -1.51 -8.62
N PHE A 39 12.00 -1.36 -7.30
CA PHE A 39 11.47 -2.28 -6.28
C PHE A 39 10.10 -1.94 -5.66
N ALA A 40 9.60 -0.73 -5.82
CA ALA A 40 8.31 -0.31 -5.23
C ALA A 40 7.13 -0.36 -6.23
N ARG A 41 7.31 -0.98 -7.38
CA ARG A 41 6.33 -0.96 -8.49
C ARG A 41 4.97 -1.54 -8.09
N TRP A 42 4.92 -2.61 -7.32
CA TRP A 42 3.70 -3.31 -6.94
C TRP A 42 2.69 -2.45 -6.16
N TYR A 43 3.18 -1.38 -5.53
CA TYR A 43 2.40 -0.44 -4.72
C TYR A 43 2.29 0.94 -5.40
N ARG A 44 2.80 1.06 -6.64
CA ARG A 44 2.83 2.34 -7.35
C ARG A 44 1.46 2.66 -7.95
N ALA A 45 0.97 3.88 -7.68
CA ALA A 45 -0.29 4.35 -8.22
C ALA A 45 -0.25 4.49 -9.75
N PRO A 46 -1.38 4.24 -10.46
CA PRO A 46 -1.43 4.23 -11.91
C PRO A 46 -1.03 5.57 -12.55
N GLU A 47 -1.34 6.70 -11.93
CA GLU A 47 -0.91 8.02 -12.40
C GLU A 47 0.61 8.17 -12.45
N LEU A 48 1.33 7.52 -11.55
CA LEU A 48 2.81 7.52 -11.56
C LEU A 48 3.36 6.60 -12.64
N LEU A 49 2.69 5.48 -12.90
CA LEU A 49 3.06 4.55 -13.98
C LEU A 49 2.80 5.16 -15.36
N LEU A 50 1.80 6.04 -15.46
CA LEU A 50 1.48 6.79 -16.68
C LEU A 50 2.22 8.14 -16.78
N GLY A 51 3.28 8.33 -16.00
CA GLY A 51 4.20 9.45 -16.13
C GLY A 51 3.67 10.79 -15.62
N SER A 52 2.65 10.80 -14.75
CA SER A 52 2.17 12.06 -14.15
C SER A 52 3.29 12.79 -13.43
N LYS A 53 3.47 14.06 -13.78
CA LYS A 53 4.45 14.96 -13.14
C LYS A 53 3.87 15.69 -11.93
N THR A 54 2.55 15.72 -11.82
CA THR A 54 1.81 16.34 -10.72
C THR A 54 1.02 15.24 -10.01
N TYR A 55 1.29 15.03 -8.73
CA TYR A 55 0.56 14.09 -7.90
C TYR A 55 0.53 14.56 -6.43
N GLY A 56 -0.42 14.04 -5.68
CA GLY A 56 -0.67 14.38 -4.30
C GLY A 56 -0.53 13.17 -3.37
N PRO A 57 -0.99 13.31 -2.11
CA PRO A 57 -0.95 12.23 -1.12
C PRO A 57 -1.79 10.99 -1.51
N GLY A 58 -2.64 11.10 -2.52
CA GLY A 58 -3.40 9.96 -3.06
C GLY A 58 -2.54 8.80 -3.53
N VAL A 59 -1.27 9.02 -3.93
CA VAL A 59 -0.36 7.93 -4.30
C VAL A 59 -0.03 7.02 -3.12
N ASP A 60 0.05 7.58 -1.91
CA ASP A 60 0.27 6.80 -0.69
C ASP A 60 -1.00 6.04 -0.31
N MET A 61 -2.19 6.61 -0.55
CA MET A 61 -3.47 5.92 -0.30
C MET A 61 -3.67 4.73 -1.24
N TRP A 62 -3.23 4.83 -2.51
CA TRP A 62 -3.18 3.67 -3.40
C TRP A 62 -2.28 2.56 -2.83
N ALA A 63 -1.07 2.92 -2.38
CA ALA A 63 -0.15 1.96 -1.77
C ALA A 63 -0.76 1.31 -0.52
N VAL A 64 -1.46 2.08 0.33
CA VAL A 64 -2.23 1.55 1.48
C VAL A 64 -3.28 0.54 1.01
N GLY A 65 -4.01 0.83 -0.07
CA GLY A 65 -4.98 -0.10 -0.67
C GLY A 65 -4.32 -1.41 -1.13
N CYS A 66 -3.16 -1.34 -1.79
CA CYS A 66 -2.40 -2.53 -2.19
C CYS A 66 -1.94 -3.36 -0.99
N ILE A 67 -1.42 -2.69 0.07
CA ILE A 67 -0.99 -3.35 1.31
C ILE A 67 -2.18 -3.97 2.03
N PHE A 68 -3.32 -3.28 2.08
CA PHE A 68 -4.55 -3.81 2.68
C PHE A 68 -5.06 -5.06 1.96
N ALA A 69 -5.04 -5.06 0.62
CA ALA A 69 -5.34 -6.25 -0.17
C ALA A 69 -4.35 -7.40 0.10
N GLU A 70 -3.05 -7.10 0.20
CA GLU A 70 -1.99 -8.06 0.49
C GLU A 70 -2.18 -8.71 1.86
N LEU A 71 -2.56 -7.95 2.89
CA LEU A 71 -2.86 -8.48 4.23
C LEU A 71 -4.02 -9.49 4.18
N MET A 72 -5.08 -9.20 3.41
CA MET A 72 -6.20 -10.11 3.24
C MET A 72 -5.83 -11.37 2.44
N LEU A 73 -4.98 -11.23 1.40
CA LEU A 73 -4.58 -12.32 0.51
C LEU A 73 -3.37 -13.11 1.03
N ARG A 74 -2.59 -12.55 1.96
CA ARG A 74 -1.29 -13.06 2.43
C ARG A 74 -0.26 -13.24 1.29
N LYS A 75 -0.40 -12.47 0.24
CA LYS A 75 0.52 -12.40 -0.92
C LYS A 75 0.32 -11.07 -1.64
N PRO A 76 1.34 -10.56 -2.37
CA PRO A 76 1.20 -9.33 -3.13
C PRO A 76 -0.03 -9.37 -4.06
N TYR A 77 -0.80 -8.28 -4.07
CA TYR A 77 -2.04 -8.20 -4.86
C TYR A 77 -1.75 -7.99 -6.34
N LEU A 78 -0.86 -7.05 -6.67
CA LEU A 78 -0.57 -6.61 -8.02
C LEU A 78 0.94 -6.70 -8.34
N PRO A 79 1.56 -7.90 -8.40
CA PRO A 79 3.00 -8.05 -8.57
C PRO A 79 3.44 -7.94 -10.03
N GLY A 80 3.65 -6.72 -10.54
CA GLY A 80 4.13 -6.46 -11.90
C GLY A 80 5.64 -6.55 -12.04
N SER A 81 6.12 -7.10 -13.17
CA SER A 81 7.54 -7.26 -13.52
C SER A 81 8.12 -6.04 -14.26
N SER A 82 7.27 -5.27 -14.94
CA SER A 82 7.58 -4.00 -15.61
C SER A 82 6.46 -2.99 -15.36
N ASP A 83 6.64 -1.72 -15.74
CA ASP A 83 5.60 -0.71 -15.59
C ASP A 83 4.37 -1.03 -16.46
N ILE A 84 4.59 -1.57 -17.65
CA ILE A 84 3.51 -2.02 -18.55
C ILE A 84 2.80 -3.25 -17.96
N ASP A 85 3.54 -4.25 -17.44
CA ASP A 85 2.95 -5.42 -16.80
C ASP A 85 2.18 -5.00 -15.53
N GLN A 86 2.70 -4.01 -14.78
CA GLN A 86 2.02 -3.47 -13.61
C GLN A 86 0.66 -2.85 -13.97
N LEU A 87 0.60 -2.02 -15.02
CA LEU A 87 -0.65 -1.46 -15.55
C LEU A 87 -1.59 -2.58 -16.02
N GLY A 88 -1.08 -3.56 -16.74
CA GLY A 88 -1.85 -4.72 -17.18
C GLY A 88 -2.49 -5.47 -16.01
N ARG A 89 -1.74 -5.69 -14.92
CA ARG A 89 -2.26 -6.32 -13.69
C ARG A 89 -3.30 -5.47 -12.98
N ILE A 90 -3.08 -4.16 -12.91
CA ILE A 90 -4.06 -3.22 -12.36
C ILE A 90 -5.36 -3.29 -13.15
N TYR A 91 -5.27 -3.22 -14.49
CA TYR A 91 -6.46 -3.24 -15.35
C TYR A 91 -7.17 -4.60 -15.35
N SER A 92 -6.43 -5.70 -15.24
CA SER A 92 -7.03 -7.03 -15.07
C SER A 92 -7.77 -7.18 -13.75
N ALA A 93 -7.28 -6.56 -12.68
CA ALA A 93 -7.85 -6.67 -11.36
C ALA A 93 -9.00 -5.68 -11.11
N LEU A 94 -8.91 -4.45 -11.63
CA LEU A 94 -9.82 -3.35 -11.34
C LEU A 94 -10.63 -2.87 -12.55
N GLY A 95 -10.37 -3.43 -13.73
CA GLY A 95 -10.92 -2.99 -15.01
C GLY A 95 -10.06 -1.91 -15.68
N THR A 96 -10.23 -1.75 -16.99
CA THR A 96 -9.59 -0.65 -17.72
C THR A 96 -10.33 0.65 -17.40
N PRO A 97 -9.63 1.73 -17.00
CA PRO A 97 -10.27 3.00 -16.71
C PRO A 97 -10.95 3.59 -17.95
N THR A 98 -12.00 4.37 -17.73
CA THR A 98 -12.74 5.11 -18.73
C THR A 98 -12.70 6.60 -18.39
N GLU A 99 -13.09 7.47 -19.33
CA GLU A 99 -13.21 8.91 -19.06
C GLU A 99 -14.22 9.23 -17.94
N GLU A 100 -15.16 8.35 -17.66
CA GLU A 100 -16.09 8.48 -16.54
C GLU A 100 -15.43 8.14 -15.19
N SER A 101 -14.65 7.05 -15.15
CA SER A 101 -13.97 6.58 -13.93
C SER A 101 -12.68 7.35 -13.63
N TRP A 102 -12.01 7.88 -14.65
CA TRP A 102 -10.77 8.67 -14.54
C TRP A 102 -10.65 9.68 -15.69
N PRO A 103 -11.26 10.87 -15.54
CA PRO A 103 -11.20 11.90 -16.57
C PRO A 103 -9.78 12.31 -16.92
N GLY A 104 -9.47 12.38 -18.20
CA GLY A 104 -8.18 12.85 -18.71
C GLY A 104 -7.01 11.87 -18.56
N HIS A 105 -7.24 10.62 -18.14
CA HIS A 105 -6.17 9.63 -18.01
C HIS A 105 -5.44 9.36 -19.34
N ALA A 106 -6.13 9.41 -20.47
CA ALA A 106 -5.55 9.23 -21.79
C ALA A 106 -4.61 10.38 -22.24
N GLN A 107 -4.58 11.48 -21.49
CA GLN A 107 -3.69 12.64 -21.76
C GLN A 107 -2.39 12.57 -20.94
N LEU A 108 -2.22 11.54 -20.10
CA LEU A 108 -1.01 11.37 -19.32
C LEU A 108 0.18 11.04 -20.20
N PRO A 109 1.41 11.52 -19.87
CA PRO A 109 2.57 11.47 -20.75
C PRO A 109 2.94 10.08 -21.30
N ASP A 110 2.82 9.06 -20.44
CA ASP A 110 3.21 7.68 -20.77
C ASP A 110 1.94 6.81 -20.96
N TYR A 111 0.83 7.41 -21.40
CA TYR A 111 -0.39 6.69 -21.67
C TYR A 111 -0.18 5.64 -22.77
N ILE A 112 -0.66 4.44 -22.52
CA ILE A 112 -0.68 3.32 -23.46
C ILE A 112 -2.11 2.77 -23.48
N GLU A 113 -2.64 2.57 -24.68
CA GLU A 113 -3.94 1.94 -24.86
C GLU A 113 -3.86 0.44 -24.56
N PHE A 114 -4.74 -0.03 -23.70
CA PHE A 114 -4.90 -1.45 -23.39
C PHE A 114 -6.21 -1.97 -23.93
N THR A 115 -6.23 -3.25 -24.30
CA THR A 115 -7.49 -3.96 -24.55
C THR A 115 -8.39 -3.85 -23.32
N ARG A 116 -9.64 -3.44 -23.53
CA ARG A 116 -10.62 -3.25 -22.45
C ARG A 116 -10.80 -4.53 -21.65
N GLN A 117 -10.65 -4.41 -20.35
CA GLN A 117 -10.82 -5.50 -19.40
C GLN A 117 -11.99 -5.19 -18.45
N THR A 118 -12.78 -6.20 -18.17
CA THR A 118 -13.82 -6.16 -17.15
C THR A 118 -13.32 -6.93 -15.94
N PRO A 119 -13.20 -6.30 -14.76
CA PRO A 119 -12.65 -6.97 -13.59
C PRO A 119 -13.63 -8.01 -13.06
N PRO A 120 -13.14 -9.12 -12.47
CA PRO A 120 -13.98 -10.00 -11.69
C PRO A 120 -14.49 -9.27 -10.44
N PRO A 121 -15.65 -9.65 -9.90
CA PRO A 121 -16.10 -9.13 -8.62
C PRO A 121 -15.06 -9.37 -7.53
N LEU A 122 -14.71 -8.35 -6.73
CA LEU A 122 -13.74 -8.47 -5.64
C LEU A 122 -14.05 -9.62 -4.68
N ARG A 123 -15.34 -9.90 -4.45
CA ARG A 123 -15.80 -11.00 -3.61
C ARG A 123 -15.30 -12.37 -4.07
N GLN A 124 -15.01 -12.56 -5.35
CA GLN A 124 -14.46 -13.83 -5.84
C GLN A 124 -13.01 -14.04 -5.40
N LEU A 125 -12.26 -12.96 -5.25
CA LEU A 125 -10.86 -13.03 -4.80
C LEU A 125 -10.75 -12.95 -3.28
N PHE A 126 -11.56 -12.08 -2.66
CA PHE A 126 -11.57 -11.83 -1.21
C PHE A 126 -12.78 -12.51 -0.56
N VAL A 127 -12.83 -13.83 -0.64
CA VAL A 127 -14.00 -14.65 -0.28
C VAL A 127 -14.45 -14.44 1.18
N THR A 128 -13.50 -14.28 2.10
CA THR A 128 -13.75 -14.15 3.54
C THR A 128 -13.83 -12.71 4.04
N ALA A 129 -13.58 -11.73 3.17
CA ALA A 129 -13.58 -10.33 3.56
C ALA A 129 -15.02 -9.84 3.82
N PRO A 130 -15.29 -9.03 4.86
CA PRO A 130 -16.57 -8.36 5.02
C PRO A 130 -16.80 -7.32 3.90
N MET A 131 -18.06 -6.94 3.67
CA MET A 131 -18.39 -5.97 2.61
C MET A 131 -17.69 -4.64 2.82
N GLU A 132 -17.65 -4.16 4.05
CA GLU A 132 -17.00 -2.90 4.43
C GLU A 132 -15.49 -2.90 4.12
N ALA A 133 -14.83 -4.07 4.16
CA ALA A 133 -13.44 -4.17 3.74
C ALA A 133 -13.29 -4.05 2.22
N LEU A 134 -14.23 -4.61 1.45
CA LEU A 134 -14.22 -4.49 -0.01
C LEU A 134 -14.56 -3.07 -0.45
N ASP A 135 -15.49 -2.40 0.22
CA ASP A 135 -15.85 -1.01 -0.03
C ASP A 135 -14.65 -0.09 0.25
N LEU A 136 -14.00 -0.26 1.42
CA LEU A 136 -12.76 0.46 1.75
C LEU A 136 -11.66 0.21 0.70
N LEU A 137 -11.49 -1.03 0.25
CA LEU A 137 -10.50 -1.37 -0.76
C LEU A 137 -10.77 -0.67 -2.09
N GLN A 138 -12.03 -0.62 -2.54
CA GLN A 138 -12.43 0.07 -3.76
C GLN A 138 -12.16 1.57 -3.68
N ASP A 139 -12.47 2.19 -2.56
CA ASP A 139 -12.27 3.62 -2.33
C ASP A 139 -10.78 3.99 -2.29
N LEU A 140 -9.93 3.12 -1.72
CA LEU A 140 -8.48 3.29 -1.70
C LEU A 140 -7.85 3.08 -3.08
N LEU A 141 -8.41 2.20 -3.91
CA LEU A 141 -7.91 1.85 -5.24
C LEU A 141 -8.68 2.54 -6.37
N ALA A 142 -9.33 3.67 -6.10
CA ALA A 142 -9.94 4.49 -7.13
C ALA A 142 -8.87 4.99 -8.11
N PHE A 143 -9.12 4.85 -9.43
CA PHE A 143 -8.18 5.29 -10.47
C PHE A 143 -7.94 6.79 -10.42
N ASP A 144 -9.02 7.57 -10.39
CA ASP A 144 -8.94 9.01 -10.28
C ASP A 144 -8.40 9.42 -8.91
N PRO A 145 -7.20 10.04 -8.84
CA PRO A 145 -6.62 10.47 -7.58
C PRO A 145 -7.49 11.45 -6.78
N SER A 146 -8.37 12.20 -7.46
CA SER A 146 -9.28 13.15 -6.83
C SER A 146 -10.46 12.48 -6.14
N ARG A 147 -10.84 11.28 -6.58
CA ARG A 147 -11.90 10.45 -5.98
C ARG A 147 -11.36 9.44 -4.98
N ARG A 148 -10.04 9.24 -4.97
CA ARG A 148 -9.40 8.30 -4.05
C ARG A 148 -9.51 8.79 -2.63
N LEU A 149 -9.89 7.91 -1.72
CA LEU A 149 -10.14 8.21 -0.32
C LEU A 149 -8.91 8.83 0.36
N SER A 150 -9.09 9.93 1.07
CA SER A 150 -8.02 10.55 1.86
C SER A 150 -7.76 9.76 3.14
N ALA A 151 -6.56 9.87 3.73
CA ALA A 151 -6.24 9.22 5.00
C ALA A 151 -7.20 9.65 6.13
N LYS A 152 -7.59 10.94 6.15
CA LYS A 152 -8.53 11.47 7.13
C LYS A 152 -9.92 10.83 7.01
N ASP A 153 -10.38 10.61 5.78
CA ASP A 153 -11.71 10.05 5.55
C ASP A 153 -11.69 8.52 5.64
N ALA A 154 -10.58 7.88 5.25
CA ALA A 154 -10.36 6.45 5.47
C ALA A 154 -10.52 6.07 6.95
N MET A 155 -9.99 6.88 7.87
CA MET A 155 -10.14 6.65 9.32
C MET A 155 -11.58 6.72 9.84
N LYS A 156 -12.52 7.25 9.04
CA LYS A 156 -13.95 7.33 9.37
C LYS A 156 -14.77 6.26 8.65
N HIS A 157 -14.12 5.45 7.81
CA HIS A 157 -14.82 4.45 7.02
C HIS A 157 -15.50 3.40 7.92
N PRO A 158 -16.70 2.92 7.59
CA PRO A 158 -17.46 1.94 8.37
C PRO A 158 -16.68 0.67 8.73
N TYR A 159 -15.72 0.28 7.89
CA TYR A 159 -14.82 -0.85 8.17
C TYR A 159 -14.18 -0.79 9.57
N PHE A 160 -13.79 0.39 10.04
CA PHE A 160 -13.12 0.55 11.34
C PHE A 160 -14.07 0.57 12.54
N SER A 161 -15.39 0.68 12.29
CA SER A 161 -16.42 0.68 13.34
C SER A 161 -17.30 -0.58 13.30
N THR A 162 -17.13 -1.46 12.32
CA THR A 162 -17.85 -2.73 12.17
C THR A 162 -17.07 -3.86 12.86
N ALA A 163 -17.79 -4.78 13.50
CA ALA A 163 -17.17 -5.94 14.15
C ALA A 163 -16.60 -6.94 13.10
N PRO A 164 -15.46 -7.59 13.38
CA PRO A 164 -14.65 -7.49 14.61
C PRO A 164 -13.88 -6.17 14.68
N LEU A 165 -13.93 -5.50 15.82
CA LEU A 165 -13.20 -4.26 16.05
C LEU A 165 -11.69 -4.51 16.09
N ALA A 166 -10.91 -3.45 15.87
CA ALA A 166 -9.45 -3.52 15.97
C ALA A 166 -9.01 -4.03 17.34
N THR A 167 -8.03 -4.93 17.34
CA THR A 167 -7.42 -5.42 18.59
C THR A 167 -6.81 -4.25 19.35
N PRO A 168 -7.11 -4.09 20.66
CA PRO A 168 -6.49 -3.05 21.46
C PRO A 168 -4.96 -3.13 21.44
N TYR A 169 -4.30 -1.99 21.36
CA TYR A 169 -2.84 -1.88 21.22
C TYR A 169 -2.04 -2.73 22.23
N PRO A 170 -2.38 -2.80 23.54
CA PRO A 170 -1.65 -3.65 24.49
C PRO A 170 -1.75 -5.15 24.20
N SER A 171 -2.76 -5.57 23.43
CA SER A 171 -3.03 -6.97 23.08
C SER A 171 -2.44 -7.39 21.75
N LEU A 172 -1.79 -6.49 21.02
CA LEU A 172 -1.13 -6.81 19.75
C LEU A 172 0.10 -7.71 19.99
N PRO A 173 0.39 -8.64 19.07
CA PRO A 173 1.61 -9.44 19.13
C PRO A 173 2.85 -8.54 19.15
N ARG A 174 3.81 -8.87 20.02
CA ARG A 174 5.10 -8.16 20.10
C ARG A 174 6.19 -8.97 19.42
N PRO A 175 7.17 -8.33 18.75
CA PRO A 175 8.24 -9.02 18.04
C PRO A 175 9.03 -10.02 18.89
N SER A 176 9.32 -9.70 20.15
CA SER A 176 10.00 -10.59 21.10
C SER A 176 9.29 -11.91 21.36
N LYS A 177 7.95 -11.94 21.22
CA LYS A 177 7.14 -13.16 21.34
C LYS A 177 7.12 -13.99 20.04
N ILE A 178 7.50 -13.40 18.91
CA ILE A 178 7.52 -14.05 17.61
C ILE A 178 8.87 -14.70 17.35
N PHE A 179 9.96 -14.10 17.85
CA PHE A 179 11.33 -14.55 17.59
C PHE A 179 11.96 -15.33 18.76
N GLY A 180 11.20 -15.67 19.81
CA GLY A 180 11.71 -16.40 20.98
C GLY A 180 12.80 -15.62 21.71
N ASP A 181 12.65 -15.40 23.01
CA ASP A 181 13.74 -14.96 23.87
C ASP A 181 14.77 -16.09 23.99
N GLU A 182 15.60 -16.30 22.97
CA GLU A 182 16.84 -17.00 23.13
C GLU A 182 17.87 -15.98 23.61
N ASP A 183 18.39 -16.27 24.83
CA ASP A 183 19.59 -15.69 25.43
C ASP A 183 19.50 -14.46 26.34
N GLY A 184 18.99 -14.74 27.51
CA GLY A 184 19.43 -14.10 28.73
C GLY A 184 20.24 -15.06 29.63
N ALA A 185 21.17 -15.86 29.09
CA ALA A 185 22.05 -16.70 29.87
C ALA A 185 23.49 -16.22 29.77
N GLY A 186 23.94 -15.53 30.81
CA GLY A 186 25.27 -15.51 31.40
C GLY A 186 26.49 -15.48 30.47
N ARG A 187 27.12 -14.30 30.39
CA ARG A 187 28.57 -14.20 30.32
C ARG A 187 29.06 -13.32 31.48
N ASP A 188 29.09 -13.92 32.64
CA ASP A 188 30.05 -13.48 33.68
C ASP A 188 31.44 -13.74 33.14
N ALA A 189 32.08 -12.68 32.72
CA ALA A 189 33.51 -12.71 32.41
C ALA A 189 34.27 -12.58 33.74
N ASP A 190 34.67 -13.71 34.26
CA ASP A 190 35.75 -13.75 35.25
C ASP A 190 37.03 -13.18 34.62
N VAL A 191 37.37 -11.98 35.03
CA VAL A 191 38.69 -11.41 34.86
C VAL A 191 39.48 -11.83 36.10
N ASP A 192 40.21 -12.95 36.00
CA ASP A 192 41.22 -13.29 36.97
C ASP A 192 42.58 -12.69 36.56
N ASP A 193 43.03 -11.81 37.42
CA ASP A 193 44.39 -11.29 37.54
C ASP A 193 45.43 -12.42 37.70
N LYS A 194 46.42 -12.47 36.80
CA LYS A 194 47.82 -12.81 37.10
C LYS A 194 48.74 -12.45 35.93
#